data_6f24cc336cd8f5e653dbd140fec75d42
#
_entry.id   6f24cc336cd8f5e653dbd140fec75d42
#
_cell.length_a   1.000
_cell.length_b   1.000
_cell.length_c   1.000
_cell.angle_alpha   90.00
_cell.angle_beta   90.00
_cell.angle_gamma   90.00
#
_symmetry.space_group_name_H-M   'P 1'
#
loop_
_entity.id
_entity.type
_entity.pdbx_description
1 polymer ?
#
loop_
_entity_poly.entity_id
_entity_poly.type
_entity_poly.pdbx_seq_one_letter_code
_entity_poly.pdbx_strand_id
1 'polypeptide(L)'
;MKKITLFGLSLAGLALLAFPHSGKAFELEEEWVIKGGVKYQDGKILRFDNGHEVDIKVLDLPKTEKIEWTVSLNGQDQTVNFLGQERDKSMIGVEGRYLNFYVPYGYRGDIKVEAKSGNEVNTWSTKVVDDVYDGGKSGYYRIKESNDQHTYLDTKWDYQTKTYTATLPETVNGQKVYAWAEEYGSIKLVKPGAISHKYDDGGVFRELYPIVKAESWLNLKNNHGETWYYQKQGQLVQNAWVKDNGNWYFMNDKGVMFNQTWLHQGSNWYAFKSSGAMISADWLYDNVSWYYLKDSGSMATGWLKDGGTWYYLNKAGSMATGWVKDQGEWYYLKDSGSMATGWVKDNGKWYYLASSGKMLRNTYTPDGYYVDGSGAWK
;
A
#
# COMPACT_ATOMS: atom_id res chain seq x y z
N MET A 1 -12.21 5.50 39.08
CA MET A 1 -12.89 4.24 38.72
C MET A 1 -14.35 4.55 38.47
N LYS A 2 -14.77 4.76 37.24
CA LYS A 2 -16.19 4.83 36.87
C LYS A 2 -16.45 3.67 35.90
N LYS A 3 -17.26 2.73 36.36
CA LYS A 3 -17.76 1.62 35.56
C LYS A 3 -18.69 2.16 34.49
N ILE A 4 -18.39 1.93 33.23
CA ILE A 4 -19.32 2.12 32.11
C ILE A 4 -20.08 0.82 31.97
N THR A 5 -21.34 0.87 32.30
CA THR A 5 -22.28 -0.25 32.12
C THR A 5 -22.68 -0.28 30.67
N LEU A 6 -22.36 -1.35 29.95
CA LEU A 6 -22.93 -1.64 28.64
C LEU A 6 -24.41 -1.87 28.80
N PHE A 7 -25.22 -0.98 28.28
CA PHE A 7 -26.64 -1.25 28.04
C PHE A 7 -26.75 -2.19 26.84
N GLY A 8 -27.15 -3.41 27.11
CA GLY A 8 -27.60 -4.33 26.09
C GLY A 8 -28.85 -3.76 25.42
N LEU A 9 -28.77 -3.48 24.13
CA LEU A 9 -29.95 -3.23 23.31
C LEU A 9 -30.67 -4.57 23.15
N SER A 10 -31.78 -4.71 23.87
CA SER A 10 -32.72 -5.80 23.68
C SER A 10 -33.31 -5.69 22.28
N LEU A 11 -33.26 -6.79 21.55
CA LEU A 11 -34.09 -7.07 20.39
C LEU A 11 -35.57 -7.07 20.83
N ALA A 12 -36.23 -5.93 20.76
CA ALA A 12 -37.67 -5.86 20.87
C ALA A 12 -38.16 -4.74 19.97
N GLY A 13 -38.70 -5.11 18.86
CA GLY A 13 -39.40 -4.19 17.95
C GLY A 13 -39.25 -4.55 16.47
N LEU A 14 -39.33 -5.83 16.10
CA LEU A 14 -39.80 -6.20 14.78
C LEU A 14 -41.31 -5.91 14.78
N ALA A 15 -41.69 -4.73 14.27
CA ALA A 15 -43.05 -4.52 13.88
C ALA A 15 -43.34 -5.47 12.73
N LEU A 16 -44.02 -6.56 13.00
CA LEU A 16 -44.74 -7.32 11.98
C LEU A 16 -45.62 -6.34 11.21
N LEU A 17 -45.18 -5.93 10.03
CA LEU A 17 -46.06 -5.38 9.05
C LEU A 17 -46.93 -6.55 8.56
N ALA A 18 -48.05 -6.78 9.25
CA ALA A 18 -49.08 -7.68 8.77
C ALA A 18 -49.58 -7.13 7.43
N PHE A 19 -49.12 -7.73 6.35
CA PHE A 19 -49.75 -7.53 5.07
C PHE A 19 -51.20 -8.09 5.15
N PRO A 20 -52.20 -7.43 4.52
CA PRO A 20 -53.56 -7.94 4.56
C PRO A 20 -53.58 -9.35 3.98
N HIS A 21 -54.16 -10.29 4.72
CA HIS A 21 -54.38 -11.68 4.34
C HIS A 21 -55.21 -11.74 3.05
N SER A 22 -54.54 -11.76 1.93
CA SER A 22 -55.10 -12.22 0.67
C SER A 22 -54.80 -13.71 0.61
N GLY A 23 -55.81 -14.58 0.61
CA GLY A 23 -55.73 -16.04 0.72
C GLY A 23 -54.60 -16.74 -0.03
N LYS A 24 -53.40 -16.50 0.40
CA LYS A 24 -52.12 -17.02 -0.16
C LYS A 24 -51.73 -18.26 0.61
N ALA A 25 -51.29 -19.30 -0.10
CA ALA A 25 -50.91 -20.58 0.50
C ALA A 25 -49.53 -20.52 1.20
N PHE A 26 -48.73 -19.48 1.00
CA PHE A 26 -47.45 -19.31 1.69
C PHE A 26 -47.06 -17.82 1.82
N GLU A 27 -46.16 -17.50 2.75
CA GLU A 27 -45.65 -16.17 2.99
C GLU A 27 -44.13 -16.10 2.74
N LEU A 28 -43.63 -14.89 2.43
CA LEU A 28 -42.21 -14.60 2.37
C LEU A 28 -41.82 -13.80 3.62
N GLU A 29 -40.84 -14.28 4.35
CA GLU A 29 -40.25 -13.63 5.52
C GLU A 29 -38.82 -13.22 5.24
N GLU A 30 -38.47 -12.00 5.61
CA GLU A 30 -37.09 -11.53 5.64
C GLU A 30 -36.37 -12.11 6.86
N GLU A 31 -35.44 -13.04 6.66
CA GLU A 31 -34.70 -13.62 7.78
C GLU A 31 -33.46 -12.80 8.14
N TRP A 32 -32.80 -12.20 7.15
CA TRP A 32 -31.64 -11.34 7.34
C TRP A 32 -31.50 -10.30 6.22
N VAL A 33 -31.55 -9.03 6.56
CA VAL A 33 -31.24 -7.93 5.64
C VAL A 33 -29.94 -7.21 6.05
N ILE A 34 -29.20 -7.76 7.01
CA ILE A 34 -28.03 -7.04 7.55
C ILE A 34 -26.87 -7.98 7.89
N LYS A 35 -25.96 -8.20 6.94
CA LYS A 35 -24.56 -8.45 7.27
C LYS A 35 -23.72 -7.37 6.59
N GLY A 36 -22.92 -6.63 7.37
CA GLY A 36 -21.97 -5.66 6.84
C GLY A 36 -22.38 -4.18 6.93
N GLY A 37 -23.23 -3.79 7.88
CA GLY A 37 -23.44 -2.37 8.17
C GLY A 37 -24.60 -1.69 7.42
N VAL A 38 -25.52 -2.46 6.84
CA VAL A 38 -26.72 -1.94 6.22
C VAL A 38 -27.79 -1.69 7.29
N LYS A 39 -28.49 -0.58 7.20
CA LYS A 39 -29.61 -0.27 8.06
C LYS A 39 -30.90 -0.41 7.25
N TYR A 40 -31.85 -1.21 7.73
CA TYR A 40 -33.18 -1.30 7.19
C TYR A 40 -34.12 -0.36 7.97
N GLN A 41 -34.80 0.54 7.28
CA GLN A 41 -35.74 1.46 7.90
C GLN A 41 -36.87 1.78 6.93
N ASP A 42 -38.12 1.69 7.44
CA ASP A 42 -39.33 2.05 6.70
C ASP A 42 -39.50 1.35 5.34
N GLY A 43 -39.17 0.03 5.28
CA GLY A 43 -39.25 -0.75 4.05
C GLY A 43 -38.20 -0.39 3.01
N LYS A 44 -37.08 0.25 3.43
CA LYS A 44 -35.97 0.66 2.57
C LYS A 44 -34.64 0.17 3.15
N ILE A 45 -33.76 -0.28 2.29
CA ILE A 45 -32.38 -0.58 2.66
C ILE A 45 -31.58 0.71 2.57
N LEU A 46 -31.15 1.22 3.73
CA LEU A 46 -30.24 2.36 3.82
C LEU A 46 -28.82 1.81 3.65
N ARG A 47 -28.12 2.33 2.69
CA ARG A 47 -26.85 1.81 2.28
C ARG A 47 -25.68 2.38 3.08
N PHE A 48 -24.85 1.50 3.61
CA PHE A 48 -23.51 1.75 4.07
C PHE A 48 -22.48 1.14 3.11
N ASP A 49 -21.22 1.46 3.28
CA ASP A 49 -20.10 1.18 2.40
C ASP A 49 -19.82 -0.29 2.02
N ASN A 50 -20.58 -1.24 2.51
CA ASN A 50 -20.39 -2.68 2.24
C ASN A 50 -21.60 -3.27 1.52
N GLY A 51 -21.39 -4.14 0.54
CA GLY A 51 -22.46 -4.84 -0.18
C GLY A 51 -23.49 -5.49 0.75
N HIS A 52 -24.69 -5.74 0.23
CA HIS A 52 -25.81 -6.20 1.03
C HIS A 52 -26.10 -7.66 0.73
N GLU A 53 -26.21 -8.44 1.75
CA GLU A 53 -26.78 -9.77 1.70
C GLU A 53 -28.28 -9.66 2.02
N VAL A 54 -29.11 -10.26 1.17
CA VAL A 54 -30.56 -10.34 1.35
C VAL A 54 -30.95 -11.80 1.46
N ASP A 55 -31.55 -12.17 2.59
CA ASP A 55 -32.05 -13.51 2.87
C ASP A 55 -33.58 -13.48 2.95
N ILE A 56 -34.22 -14.26 2.12
CA ILE A 56 -35.68 -14.41 2.09
C ILE A 56 -36.05 -15.86 2.28
N LYS A 57 -36.97 -16.11 3.21
CA LYS A 57 -37.48 -17.43 3.54
C LYS A 57 -38.95 -17.56 3.14
N VAL A 58 -39.32 -18.74 2.68
CA VAL A 58 -40.72 -19.10 2.46
C VAL A 58 -41.27 -19.78 3.70
N LEU A 59 -42.40 -19.30 4.18
CA LEU A 59 -43.15 -19.84 5.29
C LEU A 59 -44.40 -20.60 4.76
N ASP A 60 -44.87 -21.55 5.55
CA ASP A 60 -46.17 -22.23 5.41
C ASP A 60 -46.40 -23.02 4.09
N LEU A 61 -45.34 -23.28 3.30
CA LEU A 61 -45.46 -24.11 2.12
C LEU A 61 -45.08 -25.57 2.44
N PRO A 62 -45.85 -26.57 1.99
CA PRO A 62 -45.50 -27.99 2.15
C PRO A 62 -44.12 -28.33 1.57
N LYS A 63 -43.35 -29.16 2.27
CA LYS A 63 -41.96 -29.50 1.87
C LYS A 63 -41.83 -30.18 0.50
N THR A 64 -42.90 -30.70 -0.04
CA THR A 64 -42.96 -31.39 -1.33
C THR A 64 -43.12 -30.44 -2.52
N GLU A 65 -43.47 -29.19 -2.28
CA GLU A 65 -43.69 -28.23 -3.35
C GLU A 65 -42.40 -27.51 -3.75
N LYS A 66 -42.20 -27.36 -5.06
CA LYS A 66 -41.05 -26.62 -5.63
C LYS A 66 -41.35 -25.15 -5.71
N ILE A 67 -40.32 -24.34 -5.50
CA ILE A 67 -40.38 -22.89 -5.60
C ILE A 67 -39.49 -22.45 -6.77
N GLU A 68 -40.04 -21.61 -7.64
CA GLU A 68 -39.32 -20.89 -8.68
C GLU A 68 -39.13 -19.45 -8.21
N TRP A 69 -37.87 -19.02 -8.15
CA TRP A 69 -37.51 -17.67 -7.73
C TRP A 69 -37.25 -16.76 -8.92
N THR A 70 -37.75 -15.55 -8.88
CA THR A 70 -37.39 -14.46 -9.81
C THR A 70 -36.91 -13.25 -9.03
N VAL A 71 -35.73 -12.73 -9.37
CA VAL A 71 -35.15 -11.51 -8.78
C VAL A 71 -35.05 -10.44 -9.84
N SER A 72 -35.66 -9.30 -9.61
CA SER A 72 -35.56 -8.15 -10.52
C SER A 72 -35.05 -6.90 -9.81
N LEU A 73 -34.24 -6.13 -10.52
CA LEU A 73 -33.69 -4.85 -10.08
C LEU A 73 -34.16 -3.76 -11.05
N ASN A 74 -34.82 -2.73 -10.52
CA ASN A 74 -35.45 -1.66 -11.33
C ASN A 74 -36.31 -2.23 -12.49
N GLY A 75 -37.03 -3.33 -12.21
CA GLY A 75 -37.89 -4.00 -13.19
C GLY A 75 -37.19 -4.87 -14.23
N GLN A 76 -35.88 -4.98 -14.20
CA GLN A 76 -35.10 -5.88 -15.06
C GLN A 76 -34.86 -7.21 -14.36
N ASP A 77 -35.15 -8.30 -15.03
CA ASP A 77 -34.92 -9.64 -14.53
C ASP A 77 -33.40 -9.92 -14.43
N GLN A 78 -32.97 -10.24 -13.22
CA GLN A 78 -31.59 -10.53 -12.86
C GLN A 78 -31.43 -11.94 -12.28
N THR A 79 -32.44 -12.78 -12.39
CA THR A 79 -32.51 -14.10 -11.76
C THR A 79 -31.28 -14.95 -12.10
N VAL A 80 -30.87 -15.01 -13.38
CA VAL A 80 -29.70 -15.78 -13.81
C VAL A 80 -28.41 -15.23 -13.20
N ASN A 81 -28.30 -13.91 -13.07
CA ASN A 81 -27.11 -13.27 -12.52
C ASN A 81 -26.93 -13.53 -11.02
N PHE A 82 -28.02 -13.69 -10.29
CA PHE A 82 -27.99 -13.95 -8.84
C PHE A 82 -28.03 -15.45 -8.51
N LEU A 83 -28.82 -16.25 -9.23
CA LEU A 83 -28.97 -17.68 -8.96
C LEU A 83 -27.99 -18.56 -9.72
N GLY A 84 -27.35 -18.05 -10.77
CA GLY A 84 -26.37 -18.77 -11.62
C GLY A 84 -24.91 -18.63 -11.22
N GLN A 85 -24.58 -17.99 -10.11
CA GLN A 85 -23.20 -17.87 -9.68
C GLN A 85 -22.76 -19.15 -8.98
N GLU A 86 -21.74 -19.83 -9.52
CA GLU A 86 -21.14 -21.09 -9.00
C GLU A 86 -20.56 -21.00 -7.58
N ARG A 87 -20.78 -19.93 -6.85
CA ARG A 87 -20.12 -19.68 -5.57
C ARG A 87 -20.61 -20.55 -4.44
N ASP A 88 -21.82 -21.00 -4.49
CA ASP A 88 -22.31 -22.03 -3.58
C ASP A 88 -23.68 -22.52 -4.07
N LYS A 89 -23.81 -23.84 -4.23
CA LYS A 89 -25.09 -24.48 -4.30
C LYS A 89 -25.96 -24.27 -3.05
N SER A 90 -25.44 -23.51 -2.07
CA SER A 90 -26.09 -23.07 -0.84
C SER A 90 -26.93 -21.80 -0.98
N MET A 91 -26.88 -21.08 -2.10
CA MET A 91 -27.65 -19.85 -2.30
C MET A 91 -29.17 -20.09 -2.47
N ILE A 92 -29.58 -21.29 -2.80
CA ILE A 92 -30.95 -21.76 -2.64
C ILE A 92 -30.88 -22.81 -1.55
N GLY A 93 -31.25 -22.45 -0.32
CA GLY A 93 -31.14 -23.32 0.83
C GLY A 93 -31.86 -24.63 0.72
N VAL A 94 -31.73 -25.48 1.72
CA VAL A 94 -32.30 -26.82 1.76
C VAL A 94 -33.74 -26.79 1.28
N GLU A 95 -34.01 -27.51 0.19
CA GLU A 95 -35.33 -27.62 -0.43
C GLU A 95 -35.84 -26.37 -1.20
N GLY A 96 -34.93 -25.41 -1.57
CA GLY A 96 -35.32 -24.24 -2.36
C GLY A 96 -36.13 -23.18 -1.59
N ARG A 97 -36.16 -23.25 -0.26
CA ARG A 97 -37.03 -22.42 0.61
C ARG A 97 -36.37 -21.15 1.09
N TYR A 98 -35.10 -20.99 0.83
CA TYR A 98 -34.33 -19.80 1.13
C TYR A 98 -33.74 -19.25 -0.16
N LEU A 99 -33.80 -17.94 -0.31
CA LEU A 99 -33.10 -17.21 -1.34
C LEU A 99 -32.12 -16.26 -0.64
N ASN A 100 -30.86 -16.45 -0.94
CA ASN A 100 -29.80 -15.54 -0.52
C ASN A 100 -29.16 -14.89 -1.73
N PHE A 101 -28.99 -13.58 -1.75
CA PHE A 101 -28.28 -12.89 -2.80
C PHE A 101 -27.64 -11.60 -2.32
N TYR A 102 -26.58 -11.18 -3.02
CA TYR A 102 -25.90 -9.94 -2.75
C TYR A 102 -26.35 -8.85 -3.69
N VAL A 103 -26.78 -7.72 -3.12
CA VAL A 103 -27.02 -6.51 -3.89
C VAL A 103 -25.68 -5.83 -4.13
N PRO A 104 -25.32 -5.55 -5.40
CA PRO A 104 -24.01 -4.97 -5.72
C PRO A 104 -23.79 -3.60 -5.08
N TYR A 105 -22.52 -3.30 -4.81
CA TYR A 105 -22.10 -1.95 -4.46
C TYR A 105 -22.57 -0.95 -5.51
N GLY A 106 -23.03 0.20 -5.08
CA GLY A 106 -23.48 1.23 -5.99
C GLY A 106 -24.90 1.05 -6.50
N TYR A 107 -25.56 -0.09 -6.22
CA TYR A 107 -26.94 -0.25 -6.62
C TYR A 107 -27.87 0.69 -5.84
N ARG A 108 -28.76 1.34 -6.58
CA ARG A 108 -29.85 2.15 -6.07
C ARG A 108 -31.11 1.83 -6.86
N GLY A 109 -32.22 1.70 -6.18
CA GLY A 109 -33.48 1.45 -6.84
C GLY A 109 -34.25 0.29 -6.23
N ASP A 110 -35.24 -0.16 -6.97
CA ASP A 110 -36.23 -1.12 -6.49
C ASP A 110 -35.68 -2.55 -6.66
N ILE A 111 -35.83 -3.35 -5.61
CA ILE A 111 -35.60 -4.80 -5.62
C ILE A 111 -36.95 -5.46 -5.51
N LYS A 112 -37.25 -6.40 -6.39
CA LYS A 112 -38.44 -7.25 -6.33
C LYS A 112 -38.01 -8.71 -6.41
N VAL A 113 -38.49 -9.50 -5.49
CA VAL A 113 -38.34 -10.96 -5.46
C VAL A 113 -39.70 -11.59 -5.56
N GLU A 114 -39.85 -12.53 -6.47
CA GLU A 114 -41.07 -13.33 -6.63
C GLU A 114 -40.74 -14.79 -6.37
N ALA A 115 -41.53 -15.43 -5.54
CA ALA A 115 -41.53 -16.86 -5.31
C ALA A 115 -42.82 -17.46 -5.87
N LYS A 116 -42.68 -18.42 -6.79
CA LYS A 116 -43.80 -19.07 -7.40
C LYS A 116 -43.84 -20.55 -7.03
N SER A 117 -45.01 -21.03 -6.60
CA SER A 117 -45.28 -22.45 -6.41
C SER A 117 -46.64 -22.83 -7.07
N GLY A 118 -46.60 -23.67 -8.08
CA GLY A 118 -47.77 -23.97 -8.86
C GLY A 118 -48.35 -22.72 -9.53
N ASN A 119 -49.63 -22.40 -9.20
CA ASN A 119 -50.29 -21.18 -9.70
C ASN A 119 -50.19 -19.97 -8.74
N GLU A 120 -49.58 -20.15 -7.60
CA GLU A 120 -49.43 -19.09 -6.59
C GLU A 120 -48.12 -18.34 -6.72
N VAL A 121 -48.20 -17.02 -6.60
CA VAL A 121 -47.03 -16.13 -6.66
C VAL A 121 -47.07 -15.20 -5.47
N ASN A 122 -46.04 -15.20 -4.67
CA ASN A 122 -45.82 -14.23 -3.64
C ASN A 122 -44.64 -13.32 -3.97
N THR A 123 -44.75 -12.07 -3.58
CA THR A 123 -43.80 -11.03 -3.91
C THR A 123 -43.28 -10.36 -2.65
N TRP A 124 -41.98 -10.27 -2.54
CA TRP A 124 -41.32 -9.35 -1.63
C TRP A 124 -40.65 -8.22 -2.43
N SER A 125 -40.68 -7.02 -1.91
CA SER A 125 -40.07 -5.86 -2.57
C SER A 125 -39.51 -4.87 -1.56
N THR A 126 -38.38 -4.27 -1.91
CA THR A 126 -37.76 -3.20 -1.14
C THR A 126 -37.09 -2.21 -2.08
N LYS A 127 -36.58 -1.11 -1.52
CA LYS A 127 -35.85 -0.10 -2.27
C LYS A 127 -34.53 0.19 -1.57
N VAL A 128 -33.42 0.11 -2.31
CA VAL A 128 -32.12 0.57 -1.86
C VAL A 128 -32.05 2.08 -2.06
N VAL A 129 -31.84 2.82 -0.98
CA VAL A 129 -31.67 4.26 -0.99
C VAL A 129 -30.35 4.64 -0.33
N ASP A 130 -29.89 5.84 -0.57
CA ASP A 130 -28.67 6.33 0.08
C ASP A 130 -28.90 6.55 1.59
N ASP A 131 -27.82 6.40 2.37
CA ASP A 131 -27.85 6.78 3.77
C ASP A 131 -28.01 8.29 3.91
N VAL A 132 -28.81 8.71 4.89
CA VAL A 132 -29.04 10.13 5.21
C VAL A 132 -27.76 10.84 5.66
N TYR A 133 -26.79 10.10 6.18
CA TYR A 133 -25.49 10.62 6.59
C TYR A 133 -24.53 10.91 5.43
N ASP A 134 -24.81 10.42 4.26
CA ASP A 134 -23.91 10.37 3.12
C ASP A 134 -24.20 11.45 2.08
N GLY A 135 -25.06 12.39 2.40
CA GLY A 135 -25.49 13.44 1.46
C GLY A 135 -26.05 12.91 0.14
N GLY A 136 -26.49 11.66 0.10
CA GLY A 136 -27.15 11.04 -1.05
C GLY A 136 -26.24 10.48 -2.14
N LYS A 137 -24.96 10.18 -1.86
CA LYS A 137 -24.03 9.69 -2.87
C LYS A 137 -23.14 8.56 -2.31
N SER A 138 -23.69 7.40 -2.06
CA SER A 138 -22.86 6.23 -1.76
C SER A 138 -22.48 5.48 -3.04
N GLY A 139 -21.19 5.26 -3.28
CA GLY A 139 -20.65 4.58 -4.45
C GLY A 139 -19.50 3.64 -4.09
N TYR A 140 -19.14 2.74 -5.01
CA TYR A 140 -17.96 1.90 -4.90
C TYR A 140 -16.66 2.72 -4.83
N TYR A 141 -16.66 3.90 -5.46
CA TYR A 141 -15.55 4.84 -5.42
C TYR A 141 -15.87 5.99 -4.50
N ARG A 142 -14.95 6.30 -3.59
CA ARG A 142 -15.01 7.48 -2.75
C ARG A 142 -13.76 8.32 -2.86
N ILE A 143 -13.93 9.63 -2.80
CA ILE A 143 -12.85 10.60 -2.75
C ILE A 143 -12.66 11.00 -1.29
N LYS A 144 -11.45 10.89 -0.78
CA LYS A 144 -11.09 11.45 0.52
C LYS A 144 -10.64 12.89 0.34
N GLU A 145 -11.29 13.79 1.06
CA GLU A 145 -10.94 15.20 1.10
C GLU A 145 -9.93 15.50 2.21
N SER A 146 -9.30 16.67 2.17
CA SER A 146 -8.24 17.06 3.11
C SER A 146 -8.69 17.16 4.58
N ASN A 147 -10.01 17.19 4.83
CA ASN A 147 -10.63 17.25 6.16
C ASN A 147 -11.17 15.90 6.65
N ASP A 148 -10.70 14.80 6.07
CA ASP A 148 -11.19 13.42 6.30
C ASP A 148 -12.66 13.19 5.92
N GLN A 149 -13.30 14.13 5.25
CA GLN A 149 -14.61 13.88 4.66
C GLN A 149 -14.48 13.07 3.38
N HIS A 150 -15.51 12.28 3.09
CA HIS A 150 -15.57 11.45 1.90
C HIS A 150 -16.69 11.92 1.00
N THR A 151 -16.38 12.10 -0.28
CA THR A 151 -17.38 12.29 -1.33
C THR A 151 -17.46 11.04 -2.17
N TYR A 152 -18.66 10.48 -2.31
CA TYR A 152 -18.86 9.28 -3.12
C TYR A 152 -19.12 9.67 -4.57
N LEU A 153 -18.45 8.96 -5.47
CA LEU A 153 -18.67 9.13 -6.89
C LEU A 153 -19.93 8.39 -7.35
N ASP A 154 -20.61 8.97 -8.31
CA ASP A 154 -21.71 8.28 -8.98
C ASP A 154 -21.14 7.07 -9.73
N THR A 155 -21.47 5.87 -9.25
CA THR A 155 -20.91 4.61 -9.71
C THR A 155 -21.99 3.80 -10.42
N LYS A 156 -21.67 3.34 -11.62
CA LYS A 156 -22.53 2.44 -12.39
C LYS A 156 -22.03 1.02 -12.27
N TRP A 157 -22.94 0.07 -12.10
CA TRP A 157 -22.68 -1.34 -12.08
C TRP A 157 -23.17 -2.00 -13.36
N ASP A 158 -22.30 -2.81 -13.98
CA ASP A 158 -22.65 -3.68 -15.12
C ASP A 158 -22.68 -5.12 -14.65
N TYR A 159 -23.85 -5.72 -14.67
CA TYR A 159 -24.09 -7.10 -14.23
C TYR A 159 -23.46 -8.14 -15.14
N GLN A 160 -23.37 -7.86 -16.45
CA GLN A 160 -22.83 -8.82 -17.43
C GLN A 160 -21.32 -8.93 -17.32
N THR A 161 -20.66 -7.79 -17.21
CA THR A 161 -19.19 -7.72 -17.09
C THR A 161 -18.70 -7.80 -15.66
N LYS A 162 -19.60 -7.71 -14.67
CA LYS A 162 -19.29 -7.60 -13.23
C LYS A 162 -18.31 -6.46 -12.95
N THR A 163 -18.62 -5.30 -13.51
CA THR A 163 -17.72 -4.14 -13.48
C THR A 163 -18.40 -2.91 -12.90
N TYR A 164 -17.70 -2.25 -11.98
CA TYR A 164 -18.04 -0.91 -11.53
C TYR A 164 -17.35 0.12 -12.40
N THR A 165 -18.08 1.18 -12.79
CA THR A 165 -17.54 2.31 -13.55
C THR A 165 -17.92 3.62 -12.90
N ALA A 166 -17.00 4.59 -12.94
CA ALA A 166 -17.22 5.96 -12.49
C ALA A 166 -16.42 6.93 -13.36
N THR A 167 -16.66 8.22 -13.19
CA THR A 167 -15.86 9.27 -13.82
C THR A 167 -15.12 10.07 -12.75
N LEU A 168 -13.81 10.05 -12.80
CA LEU A 168 -12.95 10.83 -11.90
C LEU A 168 -12.88 12.27 -12.38
N PRO A 169 -13.17 13.26 -11.50
CA PRO A 169 -13.12 14.66 -11.87
C PRO A 169 -11.73 15.15 -12.33
N GLU A 170 -11.71 16.09 -13.27
CA GLU A 170 -10.47 16.76 -13.70
C GLU A 170 -10.05 17.89 -12.76
N THR A 171 -10.96 18.35 -11.92
CA THR A 171 -10.73 19.40 -10.93
C THR A 171 -11.37 19.07 -9.60
N VAL A 172 -10.73 19.50 -8.50
CA VAL A 172 -11.28 19.44 -7.14
C VAL A 172 -11.07 20.81 -6.51
N ASN A 173 -12.13 21.41 -5.97
CA ASN A 173 -12.12 22.77 -5.38
C ASN A 173 -11.45 23.82 -6.30
N GLY A 174 -11.72 23.74 -7.61
CA GLY A 174 -11.15 24.63 -8.61
C GLY A 174 -9.69 24.36 -8.99
N GLN A 175 -9.04 23.39 -8.36
CA GLN A 175 -7.67 23.00 -8.67
C GLN A 175 -7.64 21.85 -9.66
N LYS A 176 -6.71 21.91 -10.64
CA LYS A 176 -6.46 20.83 -11.57
C LYS A 176 -5.99 19.58 -10.86
N VAL A 177 -6.56 18.43 -11.18
CA VAL A 177 -6.10 17.13 -10.74
C VAL A 177 -5.17 16.54 -11.79
N TYR A 178 -3.94 16.24 -11.42
CA TYR A 178 -2.95 15.59 -12.28
C TYR A 178 -3.14 14.07 -12.34
N ALA A 179 -3.53 13.50 -11.20
CA ALA A 179 -3.90 12.09 -11.06
C ALA A 179 -4.73 11.89 -9.80
N TRP A 180 -5.32 10.72 -9.68
CA TRP A 180 -5.96 10.21 -8.47
C TRP A 180 -5.09 9.08 -7.91
N ALA A 181 -4.71 9.17 -6.65
CA ALA A 181 -3.99 8.10 -5.98
C ALA A 181 -4.98 7.11 -5.38
N GLU A 182 -4.83 5.85 -5.74
CA GLU A 182 -5.54 4.70 -5.16
C GLU A 182 -4.57 3.96 -4.23
N GLU A 183 -4.95 3.79 -2.96
CA GLU A 183 -4.16 3.08 -1.96
C GLU A 183 -4.74 1.69 -1.71
N TYR A 184 -4.04 0.67 -2.17
CA TYR A 184 -4.37 -0.72 -1.89
C TYR A 184 -3.09 -1.56 -1.82
N GLY A 185 -2.45 -1.60 -0.65
CA GLY A 185 -1.16 -2.26 -0.46
C GLY A 185 0.04 -1.57 -1.16
N SER A 186 -0.23 -0.76 -2.17
CA SER A 186 0.70 0.12 -2.88
C SER A 186 -0.05 1.34 -3.40
N ILE A 187 0.68 2.40 -3.75
CA ILE A 187 0.07 3.55 -4.44
C ILE A 187 0.02 3.29 -5.94
N LYS A 188 -1.19 3.42 -6.50
CA LYS A 188 -1.43 3.44 -7.94
C LYS A 188 -1.98 4.80 -8.34
N LEU A 189 -1.43 5.40 -9.38
CA LEU A 189 -1.94 6.65 -9.93
C LEU A 189 -2.83 6.39 -11.14
N VAL A 190 -4.03 6.98 -11.10
CA VAL A 190 -5.05 6.88 -12.14
C VAL A 190 -5.32 8.29 -12.70
N LYS A 191 -5.41 8.44 -14.00
CA LYS A 191 -5.73 9.71 -14.63
C LYS A 191 -7.20 10.11 -14.38
N PRO A 192 -7.53 11.42 -14.32
CA PRO A 192 -8.90 11.87 -14.42
C PRO A 192 -9.62 11.27 -15.62
N GLY A 193 -10.93 11.06 -15.52
CA GLY A 193 -11.75 10.47 -16.57
C GLY A 193 -12.39 9.15 -16.16
N ALA A 194 -12.77 8.33 -17.14
CA ALA A 194 -13.45 7.07 -16.87
C ALA A 194 -12.54 6.07 -16.16
N ILE A 195 -13.06 5.47 -15.10
CA ILE A 195 -12.41 4.40 -14.34
C ILE A 195 -13.34 3.19 -14.28
N SER A 196 -12.76 1.98 -14.32
CA SER A 196 -13.52 0.76 -14.16
C SER A 196 -12.73 -0.28 -13.37
N HIS A 197 -13.44 -1.05 -12.52
CA HIS A 197 -12.90 -2.21 -11.82
C HIS A 197 -13.85 -3.37 -11.93
N LYS A 198 -13.33 -4.54 -12.21
CA LYS A 198 -14.08 -5.77 -12.00
C LYS A 198 -14.31 -5.96 -10.50
N TYR A 199 -15.50 -6.44 -10.16
CA TYR A 199 -15.79 -6.91 -8.81
C TYR A 199 -14.85 -8.08 -8.51
N ASP A 200 -13.97 -7.88 -7.56
CA ASP A 200 -13.25 -8.94 -6.90
C ASP A 200 -13.93 -9.18 -5.55
N ASP A 201 -13.98 -10.40 -5.15
CA ASP A 201 -14.73 -10.91 -3.99
C ASP A 201 -14.43 -10.22 -2.64
N GLY A 202 -13.59 -9.22 -2.62
CA GLY A 202 -13.24 -8.44 -1.43
C GLY A 202 -14.27 -7.37 -1.06
N GLY A 203 -15.17 -6.99 -1.97
CA GLY A 203 -16.26 -6.05 -1.69
C GLY A 203 -15.85 -4.71 -1.12
N VAL A 204 -14.59 -4.32 -1.27
CA VAL A 204 -14.02 -3.12 -0.65
C VAL A 204 -14.21 -1.92 -1.59
N PHE A 205 -14.81 -0.85 -1.08
CA PHE A 205 -14.82 0.42 -1.80
C PHE A 205 -13.39 0.89 -2.08
N ARG A 206 -13.21 1.61 -3.20
CA ARG A 206 -11.93 2.18 -3.61
C ARG A 206 -11.85 3.62 -3.14
N GLU A 207 -10.87 3.92 -2.31
CA GLU A 207 -10.60 5.26 -1.83
C GLU A 207 -9.56 5.94 -2.71
N LEU A 208 -9.86 7.17 -3.12
CA LEU A 208 -9.09 7.93 -4.08
C LEU A 208 -8.73 9.30 -3.50
N TYR A 209 -7.48 9.72 -3.68
CA TYR A 209 -6.96 11.02 -3.25
C TYR A 209 -6.56 11.86 -4.45
N PRO A 210 -6.96 13.13 -4.52
CA PRO A 210 -6.59 13.98 -5.63
C PRO A 210 -5.12 14.42 -5.53
N ILE A 211 -4.37 14.27 -6.59
CA ILE A 211 -3.03 14.81 -6.75
C ILE A 211 -3.14 16.14 -7.50
N VAL A 212 -3.14 17.24 -6.76
CA VAL A 212 -3.31 18.60 -7.29
C VAL A 212 -1.99 19.36 -7.48
N LYS A 213 -0.87 18.79 -7.08
CA LYS A 213 0.47 19.34 -7.35
C LYS A 213 1.10 18.66 -8.56
N ALA A 214 1.80 19.43 -9.39
CA ALA A 214 2.53 18.88 -10.54
C ALA A 214 3.64 17.92 -10.14
N GLU A 215 4.26 18.16 -8.99
CA GLU A 215 5.28 17.30 -8.39
C GLU A 215 5.03 17.23 -6.89
N SER A 216 5.09 16.04 -6.28
CA SER A 216 4.94 15.85 -4.84
C SER A 216 5.38 14.48 -4.36
N TRP A 217 5.76 14.44 -3.09
CA TRP A 217 5.87 13.20 -2.34
C TRP A 217 4.50 12.64 -2.00
N LEU A 218 4.41 11.32 -2.01
CA LEU A 218 3.24 10.55 -1.57
C LEU A 218 3.71 9.56 -0.51
N ASN A 219 2.95 9.45 0.58
CA ASN A 219 3.27 8.53 1.68
C ASN A 219 2.12 7.55 1.88
N LEU A 220 2.41 6.27 1.76
CA LEU A 220 1.50 5.20 2.15
C LEU A 220 1.87 4.71 3.55
N LYS A 221 0.93 4.87 4.50
CA LYS A 221 1.06 4.34 5.86
C LYS A 221 0.22 3.08 6.00
N ASN A 222 0.85 2.02 6.46
CA ASN A 222 0.17 0.77 6.77
C ASN A 222 0.77 0.11 8.03
N ASN A 223 0.27 -1.05 8.43
CA ASN A 223 0.74 -1.77 9.61
C ASN A 223 2.20 -2.23 9.53
N HIS A 224 2.84 -2.15 8.35
CA HIS A 224 4.24 -2.53 8.12
C HIS A 224 5.18 -1.32 8.06
N GLY A 225 4.65 -0.10 8.24
CA GLY A 225 5.43 1.14 8.24
C GLY A 225 5.00 2.14 7.16
N GLU A 226 5.92 3.06 6.87
CA GLU A 226 5.71 4.12 5.87
C GLU A 226 6.48 3.80 4.59
N THR A 227 5.81 3.91 3.45
CA THR A 227 6.41 3.76 2.12
C THR A 227 6.24 5.06 1.36
N TRP A 228 7.36 5.62 0.88
CA TRP A 228 7.39 6.88 0.18
C TRP A 228 7.55 6.70 -1.32
N TYR A 229 6.81 7.52 -2.07
CA TYR A 229 6.84 7.62 -3.53
C TYR A 229 7.01 9.07 -3.95
N TYR A 230 7.49 9.30 -5.15
CA TYR A 230 7.51 10.62 -5.76
C TYR A 230 6.77 10.60 -7.09
N GLN A 231 5.92 11.62 -7.32
CA GLN A 231 5.20 11.75 -8.57
C GLN A 231 5.57 13.03 -9.30
N LYS A 232 5.54 12.97 -10.63
CA LYS A 232 5.67 14.07 -11.57
C LYS A 232 4.52 14.03 -12.57
N GLN A 233 3.77 15.13 -12.72
CA GLN A 233 2.67 15.27 -13.68
C GLN A 233 1.66 14.12 -13.63
N GLY A 234 1.37 13.61 -12.40
CA GLY A 234 0.45 12.50 -12.20
C GLY A 234 1.00 11.12 -12.56
N GLN A 235 2.32 10.96 -12.63
CA GLN A 235 2.99 9.67 -12.84
C GLN A 235 4.00 9.41 -11.73
N LEU A 236 4.09 8.16 -11.26
CA LEU A 236 5.14 7.76 -10.32
C LEU A 236 6.50 7.81 -11.02
N VAL A 237 7.48 8.39 -10.35
CA VAL A 237 8.87 8.31 -10.77
C VAL A 237 9.38 6.90 -10.44
N GLN A 238 9.98 6.23 -11.42
CA GLN A 238 10.48 4.85 -11.29
C GLN A 238 11.90 4.73 -11.88
N ASN A 239 12.75 3.90 -11.29
CA ASN A 239 14.14 3.69 -11.69
C ASN A 239 14.91 4.98 -11.93
N ALA A 240 14.69 6.00 -11.10
CA ALA A 240 15.22 7.33 -11.37
C ALA A 240 15.58 8.08 -10.08
N TRP A 241 16.52 9.00 -10.25
CA TRP A 241 16.92 9.95 -9.24
C TRP A 241 15.94 11.13 -9.17
N VAL A 242 15.64 11.53 -7.94
CA VAL A 242 14.84 12.72 -7.62
C VAL A 242 15.70 13.64 -6.78
N LYS A 243 15.75 14.93 -7.14
CA LYS A 243 16.35 15.97 -6.32
C LYS A 243 15.26 16.83 -5.70
N ASP A 244 15.22 16.87 -4.38
CA ASP A 244 14.26 17.67 -3.64
C ASP A 244 14.94 18.32 -2.43
N ASN A 245 14.69 19.63 -2.23
CA ASN A 245 15.26 20.42 -1.12
C ASN A 245 16.77 20.19 -0.91
N GLY A 246 17.54 20.12 -2.00
CA GLY A 246 18.98 19.94 -2.00
C GLY A 246 19.47 18.50 -1.84
N ASN A 247 18.62 17.56 -1.47
CA ASN A 247 18.95 16.16 -1.30
C ASN A 247 18.61 15.35 -2.56
N TRP A 248 19.35 14.25 -2.75
CA TRP A 248 19.07 13.26 -3.78
C TRP A 248 18.40 12.04 -3.18
N TYR A 249 17.44 11.50 -3.91
CA TYR A 249 16.67 10.29 -3.58
C TYR A 249 16.63 9.37 -4.80
N PHE A 250 16.45 8.09 -4.60
CA PHE A 250 16.28 7.14 -5.70
C PHE A 250 14.98 6.37 -5.53
N MET A 251 14.20 6.30 -6.61
CA MET A 251 12.97 5.51 -6.72
C MET A 251 13.28 4.21 -7.44
N ASN A 252 12.87 3.07 -6.88
CA ASN A 252 13.06 1.76 -7.51
C ASN A 252 12.10 1.54 -8.69
N ASP A 253 12.10 0.35 -9.26
CA ASP A 253 11.23 -0.07 -10.37
C ASP A 253 9.73 -0.03 -10.04
N LYS A 254 9.37 -0.10 -8.76
CA LYS A 254 7.99 0.04 -8.26
C LYS A 254 7.65 1.47 -7.83
N GLY A 255 8.57 2.42 -8.00
CA GLY A 255 8.41 3.80 -7.56
C GLY A 255 8.62 4.02 -6.07
N VAL A 256 9.09 3.01 -5.34
CA VAL A 256 9.35 3.11 -3.90
C VAL A 256 10.70 3.75 -3.65
N MET A 257 10.76 4.71 -2.72
CA MET A 257 11.98 5.38 -2.30
C MET A 257 12.94 4.42 -1.58
N PHE A 258 14.20 4.42 -1.97
CA PHE A 258 15.27 3.74 -1.23
C PHE A 258 15.50 4.41 0.11
N ASN A 259 15.64 3.64 1.17
CA ASN A 259 16.03 4.10 2.50
C ASN A 259 16.85 3.04 3.24
N GLN A 260 17.78 3.45 4.08
CA GLN A 260 18.66 2.58 4.88
C GLN A 260 19.24 1.38 4.10
N THR A 261 19.62 1.60 2.84
CA THR A 261 20.10 0.54 1.95
C THR A 261 21.14 1.05 0.98
N TRP A 262 21.79 0.11 0.30
CA TRP A 262 22.75 0.38 -0.77
C TRP A 262 22.10 0.21 -2.14
N LEU A 263 22.49 1.06 -3.08
CA LEU A 263 22.14 0.98 -4.50
C LEU A 263 23.41 0.76 -5.32
N HIS A 264 23.43 -0.29 -6.13
CA HIS A 264 24.44 -0.46 -7.17
C HIS A 264 23.88 0.01 -8.50
N GLN A 265 24.50 1.05 -9.08
CA GLN A 265 24.06 1.58 -10.36
C GLN A 265 25.29 1.84 -11.27
N GLY A 266 25.34 1.17 -12.41
CA GLY A 266 26.51 1.19 -13.28
C GLY A 266 27.73 0.58 -12.56
N SER A 267 28.82 1.36 -12.45
CA SER A 267 30.03 0.97 -11.71
C SER A 267 30.09 1.52 -10.28
N ASN A 268 29.04 2.21 -9.84
CA ASN A 268 29.06 2.94 -8.57
C ASN A 268 28.09 2.34 -7.54
N TRP A 269 28.47 2.46 -6.28
CA TRP A 269 27.61 2.20 -5.14
C TRP A 269 27.21 3.50 -4.48
N TYR A 270 25.94 3.59 -4.04
CA TYR A 270 25.36 4.72 -3.32
C TYR A 270 24.68 4.19 -2.06
N ALA A 271 24.59 5.00 -1.02
CA ALA A 271 23.93 4.64 0.22
C ALA A 271 22.92 5.72 0.64
N PHE A 272 21.86 5.29 1.33
CA PHE A 272 20.75 6.17 1.71
C PHE A 272 20.53 6.14 3.22
N LYS A 273 20.22 7.32 3.77
CA LYS A 273 19.79 7.51 5.17
C LYS A 273 18.41 6.90 5.40
N SER A 274 17.99 6.78 6.65
CA SER A 274 16.61 6.40 7.03
C SER A 274 15.55 7.35 6.46
N SER A 275 15.91 8.61 6.25
CA SER A 275 15.06 9.61 5.59
C SER A 275 14.92 9.40 4.08
N GLY A 276 15.63 8.44 3.48
CA GLY A 276 15.74 8.24 2.04
C GLY A 276 16.74 9.16 1.34
N ALA A 277 17.31 10.15 2.03
CA ALA A 277 18.31 11.02 1.42
C ALA A 277 19.62 10.26 1.15
N MET A 278 20.19 10.44 -0.05
CA MET A 278 21.50 9.90 -0.41
C MET A 278 22.59 10.48 0.52
N ILE A 279 23.47 9.62 0.99
CA ILE A 279 24.64 10.03 1.75
C ILE A 279 25.69 10.57 0.77
N SER A 280 26.27 11.74 1.09
CA SER A 280 27.36 12.32 0.30
C SER A 280 28.30 13.08 1.21
N ALA A 281 29.59 13.14 0.82
CA ALA A 281 30.70 13.77 1.56
C ALA A 281 30.73 13.32 3.05
N ASP A 282 30.50 12.03 3.31
CA ASP A 282 30.35 11.55 4.69
C ASP A 282 30.77 10.07 4.84
N TRP A 283 31.12 9.72 6.07
CA TRP A 283 31.42 8.36 6.47
C TRP A 283 30.16 7.59 6.86
N LEU A 284 30.09 6.33 6.44
CA LEU A 284 29.02 5.41 6.80
C LEU A 284 29.62 4.16 7.46
N TYR A 285 29.12 3.80 8.64
CA TYR A 285 29.35 2.51 9.26
C TYR A 285 28.13 1.61 9.05
N ASP A 286 28.32 0.46 8.39
CA ASP A 286 27.22 -0.46 8.04
C ASP A 286 27.06 -1.64 9.01
N ASN A 287 27.54 -1.51 10.25
CA ASN A 287 27.65 -2.53 11.30
C ASN A 287 28.81 -3.52 11.12
N VAL A 288 29.57 -3.42 10.03
CA VAL A 288 30.72 -4.30 9.75
C VAL A 288 31.97 -3.47 9.48
N SER A 289 31.86 -2.47 8.61
CA SER A 289 32.99 -1.68 8.12
C SER A 289 32.61 -0.22 7.93
N TRP A 290 33.63 0.63 7.89
CA TRP A 290 33.49 2.02 7.49
C TRP A 290 33.64 2.16 5.98
N TYR A 291 32.79 3.00 5.38
CA TYR A 291 32.79 3.39 3.98
C TYR A 291 32.74 4.91 3.88
N TYR A 292 33.24 5.47 2.79
CA TYR A 292 33.12 6.90 2.52
C TYR A 292 32.35 7.14 1.23
N LEU A 293 31.30 7.98 1.31
CA LEU A 293 30.55 8.44 0.16
C LEU A 293 31.09 9.80 -0.26
N LYS A 294 31.53 9.93 -1.52
CA LYS A 294 32.07 11.18 -2.10
C LYS A 294 31.00 12.26 -2.20
N ASP A 295 31.37 13.49 -2.54
CA ASP A 295 30.42 14.58 -2.82
C ASP A 295 29.37 14.20 -3.86
N SER A 296 29.75 13.37 -4.82
CA SER A 296 28.82 12.81 -5.83
C SER A 296 27.84 11.75 -5.27
N GLY A 297 27.99 11.35 -4.01
CA GLY A 297 27.29 10.21 -3.39
C GLY A 297 27.87 8.85 -3.73
N SER A 298 28.82 8.74 -4.68
CA SER A 298 29.40 7.45 -5.01
C SER A 298 30.42 6.99 -3.95
N MET A 299 30.41 5.70 -3.64
CA MET A 299 31.35 5.08 -2.70
C MET A 299 32.80 5.28 -3.15
N ALA A 300 33.66 5.67 -2.23
CA ALA A 300 35.08 5.84 -2.46
C ALA A 300 35.81 4.50 -2.45
N THR A 301 36.88 4.41 -3.24
CA THR A 301 37.88 3.32 -3.21
C THR A 301 39.27 3.92 -3.39
N GLY A 302 40.30 3.25 -2.89
CA GLY A 302 41.66 3.75 -2.94
C GLY A 302 41.96 4.80 -1.86
N TRP A 303 42.95 5.64 -2.12
CA TRP A 303 43.32 6.71 -1.18
C TRP A 303 42.32 7.83 -1.10
N LEU A 304 41.92 8.17 0.13
CA LEU A 304 41.04 9.27 0.48
C LEU A 304 41.75 10.22 1.46
N LYS A 305 41.70 11.52 1.19
CA LYS A 305 42.13 12.52 2.14
C LYS A 305 40.89 13.23 2.70
N ASP A 306 40.62 13.05 3.98
CA ASP A 306 39.50 13.69 4.67
C ASP A 306 39.97 14.41 5.93
N GLY A 307 39.55 15.67 6.14
CA GLY A 307 39.98 16.48 7.26
C GLY A 307 41.52 16.61 7.43
N GLY A 308 42.25 16.53 6.32
CA GLY A 308 43.75 16.53 6.32
C GLY A 308 44.38 15.18 6.57
N THR A 309 43.65 14.15 6.94
CA THR A 309 44.08 12.79 7.24
C THR A 309 43.89 11.89 6.03
N TRP A 310 44.86 10.99 5.77
CA TRP A 310 44.80 9.99 4.71
C TRP A 310 44.20 8.68 5.23
N TYR A 311 43.29 8.10 4.45
CA TYR A 311 42.66 6.80 4.64
C TYR A 311 42.82 5.96 3.37
N TYR A 312 42.68 4.66 3.47
CA TYR A 312 42.64 3.78 2.31
C TYR A 312 41.38 2.93 2.33
N LEU A 313 40.55 3.06 1.26
CA LEU A 313 39.37 2.25 1.04
C LEU A 313 39.77 1.12 0.07
N ASN A 314 39.55 -0.13 0.44
CA ASN A 314 39.87 -1.25 -0.43
C ASN A 314 38.96 -1.30 -1.67
N LYS A 315 39.13 -2.28 -2.55
CA LYS A 315 38.35 -2.40 -3.78
C LYS A 315 36.86 -2.61 -3.52
N ALA A 316 36.49 -3.16 -2.37
CA ALA A 316 35.08 -3.30 -1.93
C ALA A 316 34.52 -2.03 -1.25
N GLY A 317 35.35 -0.98 -1.13
CA GLY A 317 34.98 0.29 -0.50
C GLY A 317 35.16 0.34 1.00
N SER A 318 35.47 -0.78 1.68
CA SER A 318 35.66 -0.78 3.12
C SER A 318 37.01 -0.15 3.51
N MET A 319 36.99 0.63 4.60
CA MET A 319 38.16 1.26 5.16
C MET A 319 39.15 0.20 5.65
N ALA A 320 40.41 0.31 5.21
CA ALA A 320 41.48 -0.59 5.60
C ALA A 320 42.11 -0.17 6.94
N THR A 321 42.57 -1.15 7.70
CA THR A 321 43.46 -1.02 8.86
C THR A 321 44.63 -1.97 8.71
N GLY A 322 45.75 -1.70 9.40
CA GLY A 322 46.95 -2.49 9.29
C GLY A 322 47.73 -2.23 8.00
N TRP A 323 48.50 -3.24 7.53
CA TRP A 323 49.34 -3.11 6.36
C TRP A 323 48.56 -3.14 5.05
N VAL A 324 48.84 -2.16 4.20
CA VAL A 324 48.30 -2.07 2.84
C VAL A 324 49.48 -1.95 1.85
N LYS A 325 49.42 -2.73 0.76
CA LYS A 325 50.34 -2.62 -0.35
C LYS A 325 49.64 -1.95 -1.53
N ASP A 326 50.10 -0.76 -1.92
CA ASP A 326 49.59 -0.04 -3.07
C ASP A 326 50.71 0.36 -4.01
N GLN A 327 50.59 0.11 -5.32
CA GLN A 327 51.56 0.40 -6.35
C GLN A 327 52.98 -0.07 -6.01
N GLY A 328 53.12 -1.24 -5.30
CA GLY A 328 54.40 -1.84 -4.92
C GLY A 328 54.96 -1.34 -3.58
N GLU A 329 54.41 -0.27 -3.01
CA GLU A 329 54.82 0.31 -1.73
C GLU A 329 53.95 -0.15 -0.58
N TRP A 330 54.54 -0.24 0.63
CA TRP A 330 53.82 -0.57 1.83
C TRP A 330 53.46 0.68 2.64
N TYR A 331 52.22 0.67 3.19
CA TYR A 331 51.67 1.69 4.07
C TYR A 331 51.05 1.01 5.29
N TYR A 332 50.95 1.72 6.39
CA TYR A 332 50.27 1.23 7.58
C TYR A 332 49.12 2.15 7.97
N LEU A 333 47.94 1.57 8.08
CA LEU A 333 46.73 2.27 8.54
C LEU A 333 46.50 1.87 10.01
N LYS A 334 46.36 2.87 10.89
CA LYS A 334 46.06 2.65 12.30
C LYS A 334 44.66 2.04 12.48
N ASP A 335 44.31 1.59 13.67
CA ASP A 335 42.98 1.07 13.97
C ASP A 335 41.86 2.08 13.69
N SER A 336 42.17 3.39 13.78
CA SER A 336 41.28 4.48 13.38
C SER A 336 41.14 4.63 11.85
N GLY A 337 41.81 3.80 11.03
CA GLY A 337 41.91 3.94 9.58
C GLY A 337 42.88 5.00 9.08
N SER A 338 43.41 5.85 9.95
CA SER A 338 44.33 6.92 9.57
C SER A 338 45.72 6.38 9.16
N MET A 339 46.26 6.90 8.06
CA MET A 339 47.64 6.54 7.59
C MET A 339 48.65 6.94 8.64
N ALA A 340 49.53 5.99 8.97
CA ALA A 340 50.60 6.22 9.90
C ALA A 340 51.82 6.88 9.20
N THR A 341 52.56 7.71 9.96
CA THR A 341 53.88 8.22 9.63
C THR A 341 54.76 8.08 10.85
N GLY A 342 56.08 8.01 10.65
CA GLY A 342 57.03 7.76 11.74
C GLY A 342 57.11 6.27 12.14
N TRP A 343 57.52 6.00 13.35
CA TRP A 343 57.69 4.65 13.87
C TRP A 343 56.34 3.97 14.20
N VAL A 344 56.20 2.74 13.73
CA VAL A 344 55.06 1.86 14.02
C VAL A 344 55.61 0.51 14.52
N LYS A 345 55.04 0.00 15.60
CA LYS A 345 55.35 -1.35 16.10
C LYS A 345 54.21 -2.30 15.70
N ASP A 346 54.58 -3.34 14.98
CA ASP A 346 53.65 -4.39 14.58
C ASP A 346 54.27 -5.76 14.80
N ASN A 347 53.54 -6.70 15.40
CA ASN A 347 54.01 -8.07 15.71
C ASN A 347 55.43 -8.14 16.34
N GLY A 348 55.69 -7.20 17.26
CA GLY A 348 56.98 -7.13 17.98
C GLY A 348 58.12 -6.47 17.25
N LYS A 349 57.97 -6.10 15.97
CA LYS A 349 58.98 -5.42 15.14
C LYS A 349 58.61 -3.94 14.96
N TRP A 350 59.64 -3.11 14.78
CA TRP A 350 59.48 -1.71 14.47
C TRP A 350 59.70 -1.44 12.99
N TYR A 351 58.90 -0.58 12.43
CA TYR A 351 58.92 -0.13 11.04
C TYR A 351 58.86 1.39 11.00
N TYR A 352 59.43 2.00 9.98
CA TYR A 352 59.39 3.45 9.81
C TYR A 352 58.64 3.84 8.54
N LEU A 353 57.59 4.66 8.69
CA LEU A 353 56.79 5.22 7.60
C LEU A 353 57.26 6.66 7.36
N ALA A 354 57.67 6.97 6.13
CA ALA A 354 58.06 8.32 5.72
C ALA A 354 56.87 9.31 5.88
N SER A 355 57.13 10.60 5.73
CA SER A 355 56.05 11.63 5.75
C SER A 355 55.02 11.42 4.65
N SER A 356 55.37 10.72 3.56
CA SER A 356 54.43 10.28 2.50
C SER A 356 53.59 9.06 2.89
N GLY A 357 53.81 8.47 4.05
CA GLY A 357 53.22 7.19 4.50
C GLY A 357 53.92 5.93 3.99
N LYS A 358 54.89 6.03 3.06
CA LYS A 358 55.58 4.87 2.52
C LYS A 358 56.52 4.25 3.54
N MET A 359 56.51 2.93 3.69
CA MET A 359 57.45 2.21 4.55
C MET A 359 58.87 2.29 3.97
N LEU A 360 59.81 2.72 4.79
CA LEU A 360 61.22 2.69 4.43
C LEU A 360 61.76 1.24 4.48
N ARG A 361 62.68 0.93 3.57
CA ARG A 361 63.36 -0.38 3.52
C ARG A 361 64.76 -0.26 2.91
N ASN A 362 65.71 -1.07 3.38
CA ASN A 362 67.11 -1.04 2.98
C ASN A 362 67.75 0.35 3.06
N THR A 363 67.46 1.09 4.12
CA THR A 363 67.91 2.49 4.27
C THR A 363 67.95 2.90 5.73
N TYR A 364 68.55 4.05 5.97
CA TYR A 364 68.53 4.70 7.28
C TYR A 364 67.32 5.63 7.41
N THR A 365 66.71 5.60 8.58
CA THR A 365 65.63 6.54 8.96
C THR A 365 66.20 7.93 9.24
N PRO A 366 65.37 9.02 9.24
CA PRO A 366 65.86 10.36 9.54
C PRO A 366 66.52 10.50 10.91
N ASP A 367 66.19 9.68 11.88
CA ASP A 367 66.73 9.59 13.22
C ASP A 367 67.90 8.59 13.36
N GLY A 368 68.44 8.07 12.22
CA GLY A 368 69.66 7.35 12.15
C GLY A 368 69.61 5.81 12.34
N TYR A 369 68.44 5.24 12.42
CA TYR A 369 68.27 3.77 12.56
C TYR A 369 68.17 3.07 11.20
N TYR A 370 68.74 1.90 11.06
CA TYR A 370 68.70 1.12 9.82
C TYR A 370 67.47 0.21 9.79
N VAL A 371 66.74 0.22 8.68
CA VAL A 371 65.66 -0.72 8.39
C VAL A 371 66.05 -1.62 7.22
N ASP A 372 65.78 -2.91 7.38
CA ASP A 372 66.23 -3.93 6.40
C ASP A 372 65.29 -4.03 5.17
N GLY A 373 65.49 -5.05 4.31
CA GLY A 373 64.69 -5.25 3.10
C GLY A 373 63.24 -5.59 3.35
N SER A 374 62.92 -6.06 4.56
CA SER A 374 61.52 -6.26 5.00
C SER A 374 60.88 -4.98 5.60
N GLY A 375 61.68 -3.91 5.79
CA GLY A 375 61.31 -2.69 6.46
C GLY A 375 61.48 -2.75 7.98
N ALA A 376 61.92 -3.87 8.54
CA ALA A 376 62.06 -4.00 9.99
C ALA A 376 63.33 -3.34 10.49
N TRP A 377 63.26 -2.63 11.62
CA TRP A 377 64.44 -2.11 12.34
C TRP A 377 65.29 -3.26 12.82
N LYS A 378 66.62 -3.10 12.65
CA LYS A 378 67.66 -4.00 13.12
C LYS A 378 68.44 -3.40 14.30
#